data_24453afa10c83514d080aeaff9931c19
#
_entry.id   24453afa10c83514d080aeaff9931c19
#
_cell.length_a   1.000
_cell.length_b   1.000
_cell.length_c   1.000
_cell.angle_alpha   90.00
_cell.angle_beta   90.00
_cell.angle_gamma   90.00
#
_symmetry.space_group_name_H-M   'P 1'
#
loop_
_entity.id
_entity.type
_entity.pdbx_description
1 polymer ?
#
loop_
_entity_poly.entity_id
_entity_poly.type
_entity_poly.pdbx_seq_one_letter_code
_entity_poly.pdbx_strand_id
1 'polypeptide(L)'
;FARSRRSFTVPYESANADGLNYIAGRDLADVCRTAADAVKEAHISGGVPNLVIEVPERNEEGFAAMVCFFEMACGISGYMSGVNPFNQPGVEAYKKNMFRMLGKPGAV
;
A
#
# COMPACT_ATOMS: atom_id res chain seq x y z
N PHE A 1 -5.04 -9.86 -3.47
CA PHE A 1 -5.96 -9.84 -2.30
C PHE A 1 -5.88 -11.15 -1.57
N ALA A 2 -5.50 -11.14 -0.26
CA ALA A 2 -5.57 -12.34 0.57
C ALA A 2 -7.01 -12.62 0.98
N ARG A 3 -7.43 -13.89 0.93
CA ARG A 3 -8.77 -14.29 1.43
C ARG A 3 -8.87 -14.01 2.93
N SER A 4 -9.91 -13.32 3.37
CA SER A 4 -10.21 -13.15 4.78
C SER A 4 -10.70 -14.49 5.36
N ARG A 5 -10.12 -14.92 6.49
CA ARG A 5 -10.62 -16.08 7.25
C ARG A 5 -11.83 -15.73 8.12
N ARG A 6 -12.11 -14.43 8.30
CA ARG A 6 -13.27 -13.94 9.06
C ARG A 6 -14.21 -13.21 8.13
N SER A 7 -15.48 -13.59 8.17
CA SER A 7 -16.57 -12.91 7.50
C SER A 7 -17.17 -11.89 8.45
N PHE A 8 -17.48 -10.70 7.93
CA PHE A 8 -18.26 -9.69 8.61
C PHE A 8 -19.37 -9.24 7.68
N THR A 9 -20.60 -9.58 8.04
CA THR A 9 -21.78 -9.14 7.28
C THR A 9 -22.21 -7.77 7.74
N VAL A 10 -22.38 -6.85 6.82
CA VAL A 10 -22.84 -5.48 7.10
C VAL A 10 -24.26 -5.54 7.67
N PRO A 11 -24.49 -5.04 8.90
CA PRO A 11 -25.81 -5.08 9.49
C PRO A 11 -26.78 -4.11 8.79
N TYR A 12 -28.06 -4.45 8.86
CA TYR A 12 -29.11 -3.50 8.51
C TYR A 12 -29.41 -2.58 9.71
N GLU A 13 -29.51 -1.29 9.49
CA GLU A 13 -29.87 -0.31 10.51
C GLU A 13 -31.19 0.36 10.14
N SER A 14 -32.19 0.28 11.03
CA SER A 14 -33.53 0.79 10.75
C SER A 14 -33.56 2.34 10.54
N ALA A 15 -32.69 3.06 11.22
CA ALA A 15 -32.58 4.51 11.09
C ALA A 15 -31.86 4.95 9.80
N ASN A 16 -31.02 4.07 9.23
CA ASN A 16 -30.21 4.35 8.05
C ASN A 16 -29.50 5.70 8.10
N ALA A 17 -28.99 6.07 9.28
CA ALA A 17 -28.44 7.39 9.54
C ALA A 17 -27.18 7.69 8.71
N ASP A 18 -26.43 6.66 8.35
CA ASP A 18 -25.23 6.71 7.51
C ASP A 18 -25.50 6.48 6.01
N GLY A 19 -26.73 6.13 5.64
CA GLY A 19 -27.13 5.84 4.26
C GLY A 19 -26.56 4.52 3.71
N LEU A 20 -26.02 3.63 4.54
CA LEU A 20 -25.29 2.44 4.11
C LEU A 20 -26.16 1.17 3.97
N ASN A 21 -27.47 1.24 4.20
CA ASN A 21 -28.36 0.09 4.08
C ASN A 21 -28.37 -0.58 2.67
N TYR A 22 -27.89 0.12 1.63
CA TYR A 22 -27.78 -0.46 0.29
C TYR A 22 -26.70 -1.57 0.18
N ILE A 23 -25.80 -1.65 1.15
CA ILE A 23 -24.81 -2.74 1.27
C ILE A 23 -25.11 -3.70 2.43
N ALA A 24 -26.22 -3.51 3.15
CA ALA A 24 -26.63 -4.39 4.23
C ALA A 24 -26.78 -5.83 3.72
N GLY A 25 -26.38 -6.80 4.53
CA GLY A 25 -26.38 -8.22 4.16
C GLY A 25 -25.20 -8.67 3.31
N ARG A 26 -24.36 -7.77 2.80
CA ARG A 26 -23.13 -8.14 2.08
C ARG A 26 -21.99 -8.45 3.04
N ASP A 27 -21.08 -9.33 2.62
CA ASP A 27 -19.80 -9.51 3.31
C ASP A 27 -18.90 -8.30 3.05
N LEU A 28 -18.27 -7.79 4.09
CA LEU A 28 -17.37 -6.62 3.99
C LEU A 28 -16.17 -6.89 3.06
N ALA A 29 -15.69 -8.14 3.00
CA ALA A 29 -14.63 -8.50 2.07
C ALA A 29 -15.07 -8.38 0.60
N ASP A 30 -16.34 -8.66 0.31
CA ASP A 30 -16.90 -8.50 -1.04
C ASP A 30 -17.09 -7.01 -1.38
N VAL A 31 -17.49 -6.19 -0.42
CA VAL A 31 -17.54 -4.73 -0.59
C VAL A 31 -16.16 -4.17 -0.92
N CYS A 32 -15.12 -4.57 -0.17
CA CYS A 32 -13.75 -4.16 -0.43
C CYS A 32 -13.24 -4.63 -1.81
N ARG A 33 -13.60 -5.85 -2.22
CA ARG A 33 -13.24 -6.38 -3.54
C ARG A 33 -13.90 -5.59 -4.66
N THR A 34 -15.19 -5.30 -4.51
CA THR A 34 -15.92 -4.45 -5.46
C THR A 34 -15.30 -3.07 -5.61
N ALA A 35 -14.88 -2.45 -4.50
CA ALA A 35 -14.20 -1.16 -4.54
C ALA A 35 -12.86 -1.23 -5.32
N ALA A 36 -12.07 -2.28 -5.10
CA ALA A 36 -10.82 -2.48 -5.82
C ALA A 36 -11.04 -2.74 -7.31
N ASP A 37 -12.07 -3.48 -7.67
CA ASP A 37 -12.42 -3.73 -9.08
C ASP A 37 -12.88 -2.44 -9.77
N ALA A 38 -13.67 -1.61 -9.09
CA ALA A 38 -14.08 -0.31 -9.61
C ALA A 38 -12.89 0.64 -9.85
N VAL A 39 -11.88 0.62 -8.98
CA VAL A 39 -10.64 1.40 -9.18
C VAL A 39 -9.88 0.90 -10.40
N LYS A 40 -9.74 -0.42 -10.58
CA LYS A 40 -9.10 -0.99 -11.76
C LYS A 40 -9.80 -0.57 -13.05
N GLU A 41 -11.14 -0.63 -13.06
CA GLU A 41 -11.95 -0.21 -14.21
C GLU A 41 -11.75 1.27 -14.55
N ALA A 42 -11.74 2.13 -13.52
CA ALA A 42 -11.47 3.56 -13.70
C ALA A 42 -10.07 3.82 -14.28
N HIS A 43 -9.04 3.11 -13.80
CA HIS A 43 -7.69 3.21 -14.34
C HIS A 43 -7.63 2.75 -15.80
N ILE A 44 -8.24 1.62 -16.14
CA ILE A 44 -8.28 1.10 -17.52
C ILE A 44 -8.95 2.13 -18.44
N SER A 45 -10.10 2.67 -18.02
CA SER A 45 -10.81 3.71 -18.78
C SER A 45 -9.99 4.98 -18.97
N GLY A 46 -9.11 5.30 -18.02
CA GLY A 46 -8.17 6.42 -18.10
C GLY A 46 -6.87 6.11 -18.85
N GLY A 47 -6.72 4.91 -19.43
CA GLY A 47 -5.51 4.51 -20.17
C GLY A 47 -4.33 4.15 -19.27
N VAL A 48 -4.53 3.93 -17.98
CA VAL A 48 -3.49 3.56 -17.02
C VAL A 48 -3.40 2.04 -16.91
N PRO A 49 -2.23 1.43 -17.19
CA PRO A 49 -2.06 -0.01 -17.02
C PRO A 49 -2.14 -0.42 -15.54
N ASN A 50 -2.74 -1.57 -15.28
CA ASN A 50 -2.86 -2.13 -13.94
C ASN A 50 -2.07 -3.42 -13.81
N LEU A 51 -1.38 -3.56 -12.68
CA LEU A 51 -0.77 -4.81 -12.24
C LEU A 51 -1.48 -5.27 -10.96
N VAL A 52 -1.81 -6.55 -10.89
CA VAL A 52 -2.44 -7.15 -9.72
C VAL A 52 -1.48 -8.16 -9.11
N ILE A 53 -1.12 -7.95 -7.86
CA ILE A 53 -0.30 -8.87 -7.07
C ILE A 53 -1.24 -9.57 -6.08
N GLU A 54 -1.35 -10.89 -6.21
CA GLU A 54 -2.13 -11.69 -5.31
C GLU A 54 -1.23 -12.37 -4.28
N VAL A 55 -1.58 -12.22 -3.00
CA VAL A 55 -0.94 -12.94 -1.90
C VAL A 55 -1.90 -14.06 -1.51
N PRO A 56 -1.50 -15.34 -1.66
CA PRO A 56 -2.40 -16.48 -1.49
C PRO A 56 -3.00 -16.57 -0.08
N GLU A 57 -2.17 -16.30 0.93
CA GLU A 57 -2.57 -16.36 2.32
C GLU A 57 -2.12 -15.12 3.09
N ARG A 58 -2.94 -14.74 4.07
CA ARG A 58 -2.63 -13.65 4.99
C ARG A 58 -2.02 -14.21 6.25
N ASN A 59 -0.74 -14.54 6.15
CA ASN A 59 0.12 -15.06 7.20
C ASN A 59 1.49 -14.38 7.16
N GLU A 60 2.37 -14.75 8.06
CA GLU A 60 3.72 -14.18 8.17
C GLU A 60 4.56 -14.42 6.92
N GLU A 61 4.42 -15.59 6.31
CA GLU A 61 5.15 -15.97 5.09
C GLU A 61 4.71 -15.11 3.90
N GLY A 62 3.40 -14.95 3.69
CA GLY A 62 2.84 -14.10 2.64
C GLY A 62 3.25 -12.64 2.81
N PHE A 63 3.28 -12.14 4.05
CA PHE A 63 3.77 -10.80 4.35
C PHE A 63 5.25 -10.65 4.03
N ALA A 64 6.09 -11.58 4.50
CA ALA A 64 7.53 -11.58 4.25
C ALA A 64 7.84 -11.65 2.74
N ALA A 65 7.16 -12.52 2.00
CA ALA A 65 7.31 -12.63 0.56
C ALA A 65 6.96 -11.32 -0.16
N MET A 66 5.89 -10.64 0.26
CA MET A 66 5.49 -9.35 -0.29
C MET A 66 6.54 -8.26 -0.01
N VAL A 67 7.07 -8.18 1.20
CA VAL A 67 8.14 -7.24 1.55
C VAL A 67 9.38 -7.50 0.70
N CYS A 68 9.87 -8.73 0.67
CA CYS A 68 11.01 -9.14 -0.16
C CYS A 68 10.82 -8.78 -1.64
N PHE A 69 9.63 -9.05 -2.18
CA PHE A 69 9.32 -8.72 -3.57
C PHE A 69 9.49 -7.22 -3.85
N PHE A 70 8.94 -6.35 -3.00
CA PHE A 70 9.02 -4.92 -3.21
C PHE A 70 10.41 -4.34 -2.94
N GLU A 71 11.14 -4.88 -1.97
CA GLU A 71 12.55 -4.49 -1.74
C GLU A 71 13.42 -4.82 -2.94
N MET A 72 13.28 -6.02 -3.49
CA MET A 72 14.01 -6.42 -4.69
C MET A 72 13.60 -5.58 -5.91
N ALA A 73 12.30 -5.36 -6.10
CA ALA A 73 11.81 -4.53 -7.20
C ALA A 73 12.33 -3.09 -7.11
N CYS A 74 12.39 -2.52 -5.90
CA CYS A 74 12.96 -1.21 -5.66
C CYS A 74 14.45 -1.16 -6.02
N GLY A 75 15.23 -2.15 -5.56
CA GLY A 75 16.65 -2.25 -5.89
C GLY A 75 16.91 -2.37 -7.39
N ILE A 76 16.17 -3.26 -8.06
CA ILE A 76 16.29 -3.47 -9.51
C ILE A 76 15.91 -2.19 -10.27
N SER A 77 14.80 -1.55 -9.92
CA SER A 77 14.34 -0.34 -10.59
C SER A 77 15.31 0.83 -10.42
N GLY A 78 15.95 0.94 -9.25
CA GLY A 78 17.01 1.90 -8.98
C GLY A 78 18.20 1.71 -9.91
N TYR A 79 18.69 0.47 -10.05
CA TYR A 79 19.77 0.16 -10.97
C TYR A 79 19.38 0.38 -12.44
N MET A 80 18.18 0.00 -12.83
CA MET A 80 17.69 0.27 -14.19
C MET A 80 17.61 1.78 -14.50
N SER A 81 17.36 2.61 -13.49
CA SER A 81 17.33 4.07 -13.60
C SER A 81 18.72 4.71 -13.45
N GLY A 82 19.78 3.93 -13.30
CA GLY A 82 21.14 4.43 -13.14
C GLY A 82 21.42 5.12 -11.81
N VAL A 83 20.59 4.87 -10.78
CA VAL A 83 20.77 5.44 -9.44
C VAL A 83 21.14 4.34 -8.43
N ASN A 84 21.86 4.72 -7.37
CA ASN A 84 22.13 3.80 -6.27
C ASN A 84 20.91 3.72 -5.35
N PRO A 85 20.21 2.58 -5.27
CA PRO A 85 19.02 2.45 -4.43
C PRO A 85 19.31 2.37 -2.92
N PHE A 86 20.59 2.23 -2.53
CA PHE A 86 21.02 2.04 -1.14
C PHE A 86 21.56 3.32 -0.49
N ASN A 87 21.55 4.45 -1.18
CA ASN A 87 21.93 5.74 -0.59
C ASN A 87 20.75 6.72 -0.63
N GLN A 88 20.83 7.71 0.24
CA GLN A 88 19.80 8.75 0.36
C GLN A 88 20.49 10.14 0.47
N PRO A 89 21.13 10.63 -0.61
CA PRO A 89 21.94 11.84 -0.52
C PRO A 89 21.14 13.06 -0.03
N GLY A 90 19.86 13.18 -0.38
CA GLY A 90 19.00 14.24 0.12
C GLY A 90 18.76 14.18 1.63
N VAL A 91 18.57 12.96 2.18
CA VAL A 91 18.42 12.74 3.62
C VAL A 91 19.70 13.02 4.37
N GLU A 92 20.84 12.62 3.82
CA GLU A 92 22.15 12.92 4.43
C GLU A 92 22.45 14.43 4.44
N ALA A 93 22.12 15.14 3.38
CA ALA A 93 22.23 16.60 3.34
C ALA A 93 21.35 17.27 4.39
N TYR A 94 20.10 16.83 4.51
CA TYR A 94 19.18 17.32 5.55
C TYR A 94 19.73 17.07 6.96
N LYS A 95 20.19 15.85 7.25
CA LYS A 95 20.78 15.50 8.56
C LYS A 95 21.99 16.37 8.90
N LYS A 96 22.88 16.57 7.93
CA LYS A 96 24.05 17.45 8.12
C LYS A 96 23.62 18.87 8.49
N ASN A 97 22.69 19.44 7.75
CA ASN A 97 22.16 20.77 8.04
C ASN A 97 21.53 20.85 9.43
N MET A 98 20.73 19.88 9.79
CA MET A 98 20.10 19.80 11.11
C MET A 98 21.14 19.73 12.22
N PHE A 99 22.14 18.86 12.10
CA PHE A 99 23.21 18.73 13.10
C PHE A 99 24.01 19.98 13.25
N ARG A 100 24.34 20.68 12.14
CA ARG A 100 25.01 21.97 12.16
C ARG A 100 24.18 23.03 12.89
N MET A 101 22.88 23.13 12.56
CA MET A 101 21.99 24.13 13.19
C MET A 101 21.74 23.85 14.67
N LEU A 102 21.79 22.60 15.10
CA LEU A 102 21.67 22.19 16.51
C LEU A 102 23.01 22.26 17.28
N GLY A 103 24.09 22.68 16.63
CA GLY A 103 25.41 22.78 17.27
C GLY A 103 26.00 21.42 17.67
N LYS A 104 25.68 20.33 16.94
CA LYS A 104 26.28 19.02 17.26
C LYS A 104 27.78 19.06 17.10
N PRO A 105 28.57 18.68 18.14
CA PRO A 105 30.04 18.66 18.07
C PRO A 105 30.52 17.80 16.89
N GLY A 106 31.42 18.36 16.07
CA GLY A 106 31.97 17.66 14.89
C GLY A 106 31.06 17.65 13.66
N ALA A 107 29.94 18.34 13.68
CA ALA A 107 29.12 18.54 12.48
C ALA A 107 29.67 19.71 11.66
N VAL A 108 30.21 19.41 10.47
CA VAL A 108 30.71 20.40 9.50
C VAL A 108 29.75 20.46 8.31
#